data_284bd38141525251bcdbd215812accfa
#
_entry.id   284bd38141525251bcdbd215812accfa
#
_cell.length_a   1.000
_cell.length_b   1.000
_cell.length_c   1.000
_cell.angle_alpha   90.00
_cell.angle_beta   90.00
_cell.angle_gamma   90.00
#
_symmetry.space_group_name_H-M   'P 1'
#
loop_
_entity.id
_entity.type
_entity.pdbx_description
1 polymer ?
#
loop_
_entity_poly.entity_id
_entity_poly.type
_entity_poly.pdbx_seq_one_letter_code
_entity_poly.pdbx_strand_id
1 'polypeptide(L)'
;MKIWTLGDAVVDLMPEGMMQYTACAGGAPVNVAVGAAQLGCDCGFIGRVGDDPFGHFLQDTLAEKNVDTQHMQFDAEHRTSTVVVSLGENSDRSFTFLVNPSADQFLSSTNLPDFGNDILHFCSLALVAVDCRETLVRAVDQIKQRGGMLSFDLNLREQMWPDPMIMSDTVRHFAREADILKLSEEELYWLAGTNHHENALSLLM
;
A
#
# COMPACT_ATOMS: atom_id res chain seq x y z
N MET A 1 -5.74 12.34 -16.41
CA MET A 1 -5.68 11.01 -15.77
C MET A 1 -4.71 11.15 -14.61
N LYS A 2 -5.17 10.93 -13.42
CA LYS A 2 -4.40 10.99 -12.17
C LYS A 2 -4.13 9.58 -11.67
N ILE A 3 -3.03 9.40 -10.96
CA ILE A 3 -2.72 8.14 -10.28
C ILE A 3 -3.02 8.34 -8.80
N TRP A 4 -4.02 7.65 -8.30
CA TRP A 4 -4.34 7.58 -6.89
C TRP A 4 -3.71 6.34 -6.29
N THR A 5 -2.94 6.49 -5.22
CA THR A 5 -2.43 5.35 -4.47
C THR A 5 -3.15 5.25 -3.13
N LEU A 6 -3.60 4.05 -2.77
CA LEU A 6 -4.37 3.82 -1.55
C LEU A 6 -3.69 2.77 -0.69
N GLY A 7 -3.54 3.07 0.60
CA GLY A 7 -3.06 2.11 1.59
C GLY A 7 -2.19 2.70 2.68
N ASP A 8 -1.22 1.90 3.10
CA ASP A 8 -0.31 2.21 4.20
C ASP A 8 0.71 3.29 3.85
N ALA A 9 0.91 4.19 4.81
CA ALA A 9 2.07 5.08 4.90
C ALA A 9 2.80 4.76 6.20
N VAL A 10 4.08 4.49 6.09
CA VAL A 10 4.90 3.92 7.17
C VAL A 10 6.14 4.78 7.37
N VAL A 11 6.59 4.95 8.60
CA VAL A 11 7.92 5.47 8.87
C VAL A 11 8.88 4.30 9.05
N ASP A 12 9.80 4.15 8.12
CA ASP A 12 10.89 3.20 8.20
C ASP A 12 12.05 3.79 8.98
N LEU A 13 12.40 3.17 10.11
CA LEU A 13 13.58 3.51 10.90
C LEU A 13 14.78 2.73 10.37
N MET A 14 15.58 3.40 9.55
CA MET A 14 16.77 2.84 8.91
C MET A 14 17.97 2.89 9.86
N PRO A 15 18.70 1.79 10.11
CA PRO A 15 19.80 1.76 11.05
C PRO A 15 21.03 2.54 10.53
N GLU A 16 21.59 3.40 11.38
CA GLU A 16 22.84 4.16 11.17
C GLU A 16 24.01 3.62 12.03
N GLY A 17 23.77 2.53 12.74
CA GLY A 17 24.71 1.93 13.69
C GLY A 17 24.48 2.39 15.14
N MET A 18 24.98 1.60 16.10
CA MET A 18 24.90 1.88 17.55
C MET A 18 23.53 2.36 18.07
N MET A 19 22.42 1.73 17.60
CA MET A 19 21.05 2.09 17.96
C MET A 19 20.62 3.51 17.53
N GLN A 20 21.28 4.08 16.53
CA GLN A 20 20.85 5.29 15.84
C GLN A 20 20.06 4.93 14.58
N TYR A 21 19.00 5.69 14.32
CA TYR A 21 18.12 5.44 13.20
C TYR A 21 17.76 6.74 12.47
N THR A 22 17.72 6.68 11.15
CA THR A 22 17.15 7.74 10.33
C THR A 22 15.72 7.36 9.96
N ALA A 23 14.78 8.28 10.21
CA ALA A 23 13.39 8.11 9.81
C ALA A 23 13.25 8.39 8.31
N CYS A 24 12.70 7.44 7.58
CA CYS A 24 12.42 7.55 6.14
C CYS A 24 10.93 7.32 5.88
N ALA A 25 10.38 8.05 4.93
CA ALA A 25 9.03 7.77 4.45
C ALA A 25 9.02 6.46 3.67
N GLY A 26 8.12 5.56 4.03
CA GLY A 26 7.94 4.23 3.48
C GLY A 26 6.47 3.88 3.29
N GLY A 27 6.23 2.61 2.96
CA GLY A 27 4.94 2.11 2.51
C GLY A 27 4.92 1.95 0.99
N ALA A 28 4.46 0.80 0.51
CA ALA A 28 4.49 0.51 -0.93
C ALA A 28 3.65 1.51 -1.74
N PRO A 29 2.42 1.90 -1.33
CA PRO A 29 1.64 2.92 -2.03
C PRO A 29 2.30 4.31 -2.02
N VAL A 30 2.97 4.69 -0.93
CA VAL A 30 3.74 5.95 -0.83
C VAL A 30 4.89 5.95 -1.83
N ASN A 31 5.64 4.85 -1.92
CA ASN A 31 6.76 4.73 -2.86
C ASN A 31 6.29 4.86 -4.32
N VAL A 32 5.13 4.28 -4.65
CA VAL A 32 4.54 4.41 -6.01
C VAL A 32 4.11 5.84 -6.27
N ALA A 33 3.43 6.50 -5.32
CA ALA A 33 3.01 7.90 -5.47
C ALA A 33 4.20 8.83 -5.73
N VAL A 34 5.25 8.72 -4.90
CA VAL A 34 6.47 9.53 -5.02
C VAL A 34 7.20 9.24 -6.34
N GLY A 35 7.36 7.95 -6.68
CA GLY A 35 8.04 7.56 -7.92
C GLY A 35 7.32 8.07 -9.16
N ALA A 36 6.00 7.92 -9.22
CA ALA A 36 5.20 8.41 -10.34
C ALA A 36 5.20 9.94 -10.44
N ALA A 37 5.10 10.65 -9.31
CA ALA A 37 5.18 12.11 -9.28
C ALA A 37 6.55 12.61 -9.76
N GLN A 38 7.64 11.96 -9.39
CA GLN A 38 8.99 12.28 -9.89
C GLN A 38 9.15 12.04 -11.40
N LEU A 39 8.37 11.14 -11.97
CA LEU A 39 8.30 10.91 -13.42
C LEU A 39 7.35 11.90 -14.14
N GLY A 40 6.76 12.85 -13.41
CA GLY A 40 5.91 13.90 -13.96
C GLY A 40 4.43 13.54 -14.06
N CYS A 41 3.99 12.45 -13.41
CA CYS A 41 2.58 12.11 -13.34
C CYS A 41 1.86 12.97 -12.29
N ASP A 42 0.58 13.27 -12.51
CA ASP A 42 -0.31 13.79 -11.48
C ASP A 42 -0.68 12.66 -10.52
N CYS A 43 -0.30 12.78 -9.27
CA CYS A 43 -0.44 11.73 -8.27
C CYS A 43 -1.11 12.23 -7.00
N GLY A 44 -1.90 11.37 -6.35
CA GLY A 44 -2.47 11.62 -5.04
C GLY A 44 -2.41 10.37 -4.15
N PHE A 45 -2.36 10.60 -2.86
CA PHE A 45 -2.30 9.56 -1.86
C PHE A 45 -3.56 9.54 -0.98
N ILE A 46 -4.14 8.37 -0.81
CA ILE A 46 -5.30 8.08 0.03
C ILE A 46 -4.83 7.13 1.14
N GLY A 47 -4.76 7.62 2.35
CA GLY A 47 -4.31 6.81 3.49
C GLY A 47 -4.65 7.49 4.81
N ARG A 48 -4.38 6.79 5.92
CA ARG A 48 -4.60 7.32 7.26
C ARG A 48 -3.33 7.16 8.08
N VAL A 49 -2.94 8.23 8.75
CA VAL A 49 -1.77 8.30 9.64
C VAL A 49 -2.18 8.83 11.00
N GLY A 50 -1.38 8.63 12.02
CA GLY A 50 -1.63 9.24 13.32
C GLY A 50 -1.51 10.77 13.28
N ASP A 51 -2.29 11.46 14.10
CA ASP A 51 -2.04 12.87 14.40
C ASP A 51 -0.86 12.97 15.37
N ASP A 52 0.32 12.72 14.82
CA ASP A 52 1.60 12.64 15.53
C ASP A 52 2.75 13.12 14.62
N PRO A 53 3.96 13.35 15.18
CA PRO A 53 5.09 13.86 14.40
C PRO A 53 5.43 13.02 13.16
N PHE A 54 5.22 11.70 13.20
CA PHE A 54 5.49 10.83 12.07
C PHE A 54 4.42 10.95 10.97
N GLY A 55 3.15 11.11 11.35
CA GLY A 55 2.07 11.35 10.38
C GLY A 55 2.27 12.67 9.62
N HIS A 56 2.63 13.73 10.33
CA HIS A 56 2.94 15.03 9.71
C HIS A 56 4.21 14.95 8.84
N PHE A 57 5.25 14.26 9.29
CA PHE A 57 6.46 14.01 8.49
C PHE A 57 6.13 13.31 7.15
N LEU A 58 5.26 12.30 7.17
CA LEU A 58 4.83 11.60 5.95
C LEU A 58 4.04 12.54 5.02
N GLN A 59 3.12 13.34 5.55
CA GLN A 59 2.35 14.31 4.75
C GLN A 59 3.28 15.33 4.10
N ASP A 60 4.19 15.92 4.87
CA ASP A 60 5.14 16.93 4.37
C ASP A 60 6.04 16.33 3.29
N THR A 61 6.57 15.13 3.52
CA THR A 61 7.41 14.43 2.55
C THR A 61 6.68 14.18 1.23
N LEU A 62 5.42 13.75 1.26
CA LEU A 62 4.61 13.53 0.07
C LEU A 62 4.33 14.85 -0.66
N ALA A 63 3.96 15.91 0.08
CA ALA A 63 3.69 17.22 -0.48
C ALA A 63 4.94 17.84 -1.15
N GLU A 64 6.13 17.71 -0.53
CA GLU A 64 7.41 18.14 -1.12
C GLU A 64 7.75 17.41 -2.43
N LYS A 65 7.23 16.20 -2.61
CA LYS A 65 7.39 15.41 -3.84
C LYS A 65 6.25 15.63 -4.85
N ASN A 66 5.42 16.66 -4.65
CA ASN A 66 4.27 17.01 -5.49
C ASN A 66 3.19 15.92 -5.56
N VAL A 67 3.03 15.13 -4.51
CA VAL A 67 1.89 14.24 -4.35
C VAL A 67 0.76 15.00 -3.65
N ASP A 68 -0.45 14.91 -4.18
CA ASP A 68 -1.64 15.46 -3.55
C ASP A 68 -1.99 14.69 -2.27
N THR A 69 -1.97 15.39 -1.14
CA THR A 69 -2.22 14.83 0.21
C THR A 69 -3.58 15.22 0.78
N GLN A 70 -4.48 15.83 -0.01
CA GLN A 70 -5.79 16.31 0.48
C GLN A 70 -6.70 15.19 1.01
N HIS A 71 -6.44 13.96 0.58
CA HIS A 71 -7.18 12.77 0.98
C HIS A 71 -6.45 11.91 2.02
N MET A 72 -5.37 12.42 2.60
CA MET A 72 -4.80 11.84 3.83
C MET A 72 -5.69 12.16 5.03
N GLN A 73 -5.89 11.16 5.87
CA GLN A 73 -6.66 11.28 7.11
C GLN A 73 -5.69 11.25 8.31
N PHE A 74 -6.01 12.04 9.34
CA PHE A 74 -5.29 12.02 10.61
C PHE A 74 -6.13 11.36 11.69
N ASP A 75 -5.52 10.46 12.43
CA ASP A 75 -6.14 9.71 13.52
C ASP A 75 -5.64 10.23 14.87
N ALA A 76 -6.55 10.74 15.70
CA ALA A 76 -6.22 11.23 17.03
C ALA A 76 -5.99 10.10 18.06
N GLU A 77 -6.50 8.89 17.78
CA GLU A 77 -6.48 7.76 18.72
C GLU A 77 -5.36 6.77 18.42
N HIS A 78 -5.09 6.51 17.14
CA HIS A 78 -4.08 5.55 16.71
C HIS A 78 -2.82 6.24 16.19
N ARG A 79 -1.67 5.60 16.37
CA ARG A 79 -0.36 6.13 15.97
C ARG A 79 -0.01 5.75 14.55
N THR A 80 0.86 6.55 13.95
CA THR A 80 1.44 6.27 12.62
C THR A 80 2.19 4.95 12.63
N SER A 81 1.98 4.14 11.61
CA SER A 81 2.71 2.89 11.40
C SER A 81 4.21 3.16 11.34
N THR A 82 4.97 2.45 12.18
CA THR A 82 6.42 2.64 12.33
C THR A 82 7.10 1.28 12.34
N VAL A 83 8.15 1.16 11.56
CA VAL A 83 8.87 -0.10 11.35
C VAL A 83 10.36 0.10 11.58
N VAL A 84 10.98 -0.77 12.35
CA VAL A 84 12.44 -0.88 12.42
C VAL A 84 12.91 -1.80 11.31
N VAL A 85 13.79 -1.30 10.45
CA VAL A 85 14.45 -2.07 9.42
C VAL A 85 15.76 -2.63 9.97
N SER A 86 15.96 -3.93 9.85
CA SER A 86 17.22 -4.58 10.17
C SER A 86 17.87 -5.12 8.89
N LEU A 87 19.17 -4.93 8.76
CA LEU A 87 19.95 -5.41 7.63
C LEU A 87 20.73 -6.67 8.07
N GLY A 88 20.45 -7.79 7.42
CA GLY A 88 21.19 -9.03 7.61
C GLY A 88 22.53 -9.06 6.83
N GLU A 89 23.34 -10.08 7.07
CA GLU A 89 24.69 -10.22 6.46
C GLU A 89 24.67 -10.26 4.92
N ASN A 90 23.60 -10.75 4.30
CA ASN A 90 23.46 -10.86 2.85
C ASN A 90 22.60 -9.70 2.24
N SER A 91 22.51 -8.57 2.92
CA SER A 91 21.60 -7.47 2.56
C SER A 91 20.11 -7.84 2.63
N ASP A 92 19.77 -8.97 3.26
CA ASP A 92 18.40 -9.32 3.56
C ASP A 92 17.81 -8.31 4.54
N ARG A 93 16.61 -7.82 4.22
CA ARG A 93 15.91 -6.87 5.09
C ARG A 93 14.86 -7.61 5.90
N SER A 94 14.86 -7.38 7.19
CA SER A 94 13.75 -7.76 8.06
C SER A 94 13.07 -6.53 8.64
N PHE A 95 11.76 -6.66 8.89
CA PHE A 95 10.90 -5.56 9.28
C PHE A 95 10.23 -5.89 10.61
N THR A 96 10.41 -5.03 11.61
CA THR A 96 9.76 -5.15 12.91
C THR A 96 8.78 -4.00 13.07
N PHE A 97 7.48 -4.31 13.02
CA PHE A 97 6.42 -3.35 13.24
C PHE A 97 6.34 -2.99 14.71
N LEU A 98 6.46 -1.69 15.03
CA LEU A 98 6.44 -1.20 16.42
C LEU A 98 5.03 -0.83 16.88
N VAL A 99 4.12 -0.55 15.94
CA VAL A 99 2.75 -0.08 16.23
C VAL A 99 1.75 -1.06 15.65
N ASN A 100 0.88 -1.61 16.51
CA ASN A 100 -0.23 -2.47 16.10
C ASN A 100 -1.34 -2.43 17.17
N PRO A 101 -2.59 -2.04 16.82
CA PRO A 101 -2.98 -1.53 15.52
C PRO A 101 -2.44 -0.12 15.24
N SER A 102 -2.16 0.16 13.97
CA SER A 102 -1.72 1.47 13.49
C SER A 102 -2.85 2.19 12.73
N ALA A 103 -2.72 3.51 12.58
CA ALA A 103 -3.77 4.38 12.03
C ALA A 103 -4.22 3.98 10.61
N ASP A 104 -3.32 3.47 9.77
CA ASP A 104 -3.59 3.02 8.41
C ASP A 104 -4.66 1.93 8.32
N GLN A 105 -4.80 1.11 9.37
CA GLN A 105 -5.80 0.05 9.45
C GLN A 105 -7.24 0.59 9.58
N PHE A 106 -7.41 1.84 10.01
CA PHE A 106 -8.70 2.51 10.24
C PHE A 106 -9.04 3.54 9.16
N LEU A 107 -8.50 3.36 7.94
CA LEU A 107 -8.83 4.23 6.81
C LEU A 107 -10.33 4.21 6.54
N SER A 108 -10.94 5.40 6.44
CA SER A 108 -12.37 5.59 6.27
C SER A 108 -12.71 6.14 4.88
N SER A 109 -13.83 5.71 4.33
CA SER A 109 -14.31 6.18 3.02
C SER A 109 -14.91 7.60 3.03
N THR A 110 -14.88 8.30 4.16
CA THR A 110 -15.48 9.63 4.30
C THR A 110 -14.75 10.73 3.53
N ASN A 111 -13.51 10.50 3.14
CA ASN A 111 -12.66 11.47 2.43
C ASN A 111 -12.06 10.88 1.15
N LEU A 112 -12.81 10.07 0.42
CA LEU A 112 -12.38 9.61 -0.91
C LEU A 112 -12.47 10.76 -1.93
N PRO A 113 -11.56 10.82 -2.92
CA PRO A 113 -11.63 11.81 -4.00
C PRO A 113 -12.84 11.58 -4.89
N ASP A 114 -13.25 12.60 -5.64
CA ASP A 114 -14.15 12.43 -6.78
C ASP A 114 -13.32 11.91 -7.97
N PHE A 115 -13.25 10.59 -8.07
CA PHE A 115 -12.45 9.92 -9.11
C PHE A 115 -12.96 10.28 -10.52
N GLY A 116 -12.00 10.52 -11.42
CA GLY A 116 -12.23 10.57 -12.85
C GLY A 116 -11.96 9.22 -13.54
N ASN A 117 -11.64 9.29 -14.83
CA ASN A 117 -11.04 8.16 -15.55
C ASN A 117 -9.55 8.09 -15.19
N ASP A 118 -9.28 7.60 -13.98
CA ASP A 118 -7.98 7.62 -13.30
C ASP A 118 -7.45 6.19 -13.08
N ILE A 119 -6.28 6.07 -12.47
CA ILE A 119 -5.72 4.81 -12.02
C ILE A 119 -5.77 4.77 -10.49
N LEU A 120 -6.31 3.70 -9.93
CA LEU A 120 -6.22 3.40 -8.49
C LEU A 120 -5.19 2.29 -8.28
N HIS A 121 -4.10 2.64 -7.61
CA HIS A 121 -3.06 1.68 -7.22
C HIS A 121 -3.15 1.34 -5.74
N PHE A 122 -3.01 0.05 -5.40
CA PHE A 122 -2.98 -0.43 -4.01
C PHE A 122 -2.15 -1.71 -3.88
N CYS A 123 -1.85 -2.10 -2.64
CA CYS A 123 -1.13 -3.32 -2.29
C CYS A 123 -1.95 -4.20 -1.35
N SER A 124 -1.52 -5.44 -1.13
CA SER A 124 -2.27 -6.40 -0.30
C SER A 124 -2.46 -5.98 1.16
N LEU A 125 -1.59 -5.12 1.73
CA LEU A 125 -1.77 -4.62 3.09
C LEU A 125 -3.06 -3.82 3.28
N ALA A 126 -3.52 -3.10 2.25
CA ALA A 126 -4.80 -2.40 2.27
C ALA A 126 -6.02 -3.35 2.39
N LEU A 127 -5.82 -4.64 2.17
CA LEU A 127 -6.85 -5.68 2.24
C LEU A 127 -6.93 -6.39 3.60
N VAL A 128 -5.92 -6.22 4.47
CA VAL A 128 -5.83 -6.94 5.75
C VAL A 128 -6.87 -6.45 6.75
N ALA A 129 -6.87 -5.16 7.05
CA ALA A 129 -7.80 -4.55 8.00
C ALA A 129 -9.18 -4.35 7.35
N VAL A 130 -10.24 -4.62 8.12
CA VAL A 130 -11.63 -4.57 7.60
C VAL A 130 -11.98 -3.17 7.11
N ASP A 131 -11.72 -2.14 7.90
CA ASP A 131 -12.10 -0.75 7.57
C ASP A 131 -11.37 -0.25 6.32
N CYS A 132 -10.06 -0.52 6.22
CA CYS A 132 -9.27 -0.18 5.05
C CYS A 132 -9.76 -0.93 3.80
N ARG A 133 -10.05 -2.23 3.92
CA ARG A 133 -10.57 -3.05 2.82
C ARG A 133 -11.96 -2.57 2.35
N GLU A 134 -12.87 -2.23 3.26
CA GLU A 134 -14.18 -1.68 2.89
C GLU A 134 -14.06 -0.33 2.19
N THR A 135 -13.11 0.50 2.63
CA THR A 135 -12.80 1.77 1.96
C THR A 135 -12.25 1.54 0.57
N LEU A 136 -11.33 0.58 0.41
CA LEU A 136 -10.79 0.20 -0.89
C LEU A 136 -11.88 -0.33 -1.83
N VAL A 137 -12.79 -1.19 -1.36
CA VAL A 137 -13.93 -1.68 -2.18
C VAL A 137 -14.74 -0.51 -2.74
N ARG A 138 -15.05 0.49 -1.89
CA ARG A 138 -15.80 1.68 -2.34
C ARG A 138 -15.01 2.50 -3.36
N ALA A 139 -13.70 2.65 -3.18
CA ALA A 139 -12.84 3.35 -4.13
C ALA A 139 -12.79 2.61 -5.48
N VAL A 140 -12.67 1.28 -5.45
CA VAL A 140 -12.71 0.41 -6.65
C VAL A 140 -14.03 0.56 -7.41
N ASP A 141 -15.17 0.52 -6.71
CA ASP A 141 -16.48 0.69 -7.32
C ASP A 141 -16.61 2.05 -8.00
N GLN A 142 -16.18 3.12 -7.33
CA GLN A 142 -16.27 4.48 -7.87
C GLN A 142 -15.39 4.66 -9.11
N ILE A 143 -14.13 4.19 -9.06
CA ILE A 143 -13.21 4.38 -10.18
C ILE A 143 -13.62 3.55 -11.40
N LYS A 144 -14.14 2.33 -11.21
CA LYS A 144 -14.68 1.50 -12.29
C LYS A 144 -15.92 2.13 -12.94
N GLN A 145 -16.80 2.73 -12.15
CA GLN A 145 -17.97 3.45 -12.68
C GLN A 145 -17.58 4.65 -13.55
N ARG A 146 -16.40 5.21 -13.35
CA ARG A 146 -15.84 6.32 -14.14
C ARG A 146 -14.97 5.86 -15.32
N GLY A 147 -14.85 4.53 -15.54
CA GLY A 147 -14.02 3.94 -16.59
C GLY A 147 -12.53 4.00 -16.32
N GLY A 148 -12.13 4.17 -15.05
CA GLY A 148 -10.74 4.12 -14.61
C GLY A 148 -10.22 2.71 -14.49
N MET A 149 -8.93 2.58 -14.17
CA MET A 149 -8.19 1.32 -14.10
C MET A 149 -7.73 1.01 -12.68
N LEU A 150 -7.60 -0.29 -12.40
CA LEU A 150 -7.04 -0.81 -11.16
C LEU A 150 -5.61 -1.32 -11.38
N SER A 151 -4.69 -0.87 -10.54
CA SER A 151 -3.32 -1.36 -10.47
C SER A 151 -3.09 -2.01 -9.11
N PHE A 152 -2.79 -3.30 -9.10
CA PHE A 152 -2.59 -4.08 -7.88
C PHE A 152 -1.17 -4.65 -7.84
N ASP A 153 -0.38 -4.25 -6.84
CA ASP A 153 0.87 -4.89 -6.47
C ASP A 153 0.56 -5.89 -5.34
N LEU A 154 0.72 -7.20 -5.58
CA LEU A 154 0.42 -8.19 -4.56
C LEU A 154 1.19 -7.90 -3.28
N ASN A 155 2.50 -7.79 -3.36
CA ASN A 155 3.36 -7.43 -2.23
C ASN A 155 2.91 -8.09 -0.92
N LEU A 156 2.76 -9.42 -0.96
CA LEU A 156 2.19 -10.22 0.12
C LEU A 156 3.00 -10.09 1.41
N ARG A 157 2.28 -9.95 2.50
CA ARG A 157 2.80 -9.98 3.87
C ARG A 157 1.97 -10.98 4.66
N GLU A 158 2.18 -12.27 4.42
CA GLU A 158 1.37 -13.36 4.99
C GLU A 158 1.23 -13.27 6.50
N GLN A 159 2.30 -12.84 7.19
CA GLN A 159 2.33 -12.69 8.65
C GLN A 159 1.36 -11.61 9.18
N MET A 160 0.85 -10.74 8.33
CA MET A 160 -0.10 -9.69 8.71
C MET A 160 -1.55 -10.16 8.63
N TRP A 161 -1.81 -11.31 8.03
CA TRP A 161 -3.15 -11.84 7.86
C TRP A 161 -3.54 -12.75 9.02
N PRO A 162 -4.76 -12.58 9.57
CA PRO A 162 -5.23 -13.41 10.67
C PRO A 162 -5.54 -14.85 10.22
N ASP A 163 -5.87 -15.06 8.94
CA ASP A 163 -6.27 -16.35 8.38
C ASP A 163 -5.77 -16.47 6.93
N PRO A 164 -4.98 -17.52 6.62
CA PRO A 164 -4.47 -17.77 5.27
C PRO A 164 -5.58 -18.03 4.22
N MET A 165 -6.72 -18.56 4.60
CA MET A 165 -7.85 -18.78 3.67
C MET A 165 -8.49 -17.45 3.30
N ILE A 166 -8.74 -16.58 4.28
CA ILE A 166 -9.26 -15.23 4.03
C ILE A 166 -8.29 -14.45 3.14
N MET A 167 -6.99 -14.55 3.41
CA MET A 167 -5.95 -13.95 2.55
C MET A 167 -6.07 -14.43 1.11
N SER A 168 -6.05 -15.76 0.91
CA SER A 168 -6.08 -16.35 -0.42
C SER A 168 -7.31 -15.92 -1.22
N ASP A 169 -8.50 -16.00 -0.63
CA ASP A 169 -9.74 -15.66 -1.30
C ASP A 169 -9.81 -14.16 -1.64
N THR A 170 -9.41 -13.32 -0.69
CA THR A 170 -9.43 -11.86 -0.88
C THR A 170 -8.43 -11.42 -1.94
N VAL A 171 -7.18 -11.87 -1.85
CA VAL A 171 -6.13 -11.49 -2.81
C VAL A 171 -6.46 -11.97 -4.22
N ARG A 172 -6.94 -13.21 -4.37
CA ARG A 172 -7.38 -13.75 -5.66
C ARG A 172 -8.56 -13.00 -6.27
N HIS A 173 -9.48 -12.53 -5.43
CA HIS A 173 -10.60 -11.71 -5.88
C HIS A 173 -10.09 -10.41 -6.52
N PHE A 174 -9.26 -9.64 -5.80
CA PHE A 174 -8.74 -8.37 -6.31
C PHE A 174 -7.76 -8.53 -7.47
N ALA A 175 -6.99 -9.62 -7.50
CA ALA A 175 -6.12 -9.92 -8.63
C ALA A 175 -6.89 -10.12 -9.95
N ARG A 176 -8.09 -10.71 -9.90
CA ARG A 176 -8.98 -10.87 -11.09
C ARG A 176 -9.62 -9.55 -11.51
N GLU A 177 -9.78 -8.61 -10.59
CA GLU A 177 -10.39 -7.31 -10.83
C GLU A 177 -9.39 -6.27 -11.37
N ALA A 178 -8.09 -6.55 -11.26
CA ALA A 178 -7.02 -5.63 -11.63
C ALA A 178 -6.79 -5.61 -13.15
N ASP A 179 -6.63 -4.40 -13.70
CA ASP A 179 -6.22 -4.18 -15.08
C ASP A 179 -4.69 -4.25 -15.23
N ILE A 180 -3.97 -3.90 -14.15
CA ILE A 180 -2.51 -3.99 -14.05
C ILE A 180 -2.19 -4.77 -12.78
N LEU A 181 -1.49 -5.91 -12.95
CA LEU A 181 -1.09 -6.78 -11.85
C LEU A 181 0.43 -6.87 -11.79
N LYS A 182 1.03 -6.48 -10.65
CA LYS A 182 2.46 -6.62 -10.37
C LYS A 182 2.67 -7.74 -9.37
N LEU A 183 3.61 -8.63 -9.69
CA LEU A 183 3.94 -9.83 -8.92
C LEU A 183 5.44 -10.02 -8.84
N SER A 184 5.95 -10.54 -7.72
CA SER A 184 7.21 -11.27 -7.72
C SER A 184 7.05 -12.66 -8.35
N GLU A 185 8.14 -13.36 -8.61
CA GLU A 185 8.09 -14.73 -9.15
C GLU A 185 7.41 -15.69 -8.17
N GLU A 186 7.70 -15.57 -6.88
CA GLU A 186 7.09 -16.36 -5.82
C GLU A 186 5.57 -16.09 -5.73
N GLU A 187 5.17 -14.84 -5.82
CA GLU A 187 3.76 -14.43 -5.81
C GLU A 187 3.01 -14.94 -7.04
N LEU A 188 3.67 -14.91 -8.21
CA LEU A 188 3.13 -15.50 -9.43
C LEU A 188 2.82 -16.98 -9.23
N TYR A 189 3.77 -17.75 -8.68
CA TYR A 189 3.59 -19.17 -8.44
C TYR A 189 2.53 -19.45 -7.39
N TRP A 190 2.50 -18.66 -6.33
CA TRP A 190 1.47 -18.74 -5.29
C TRP A 190 0.07 -18.46 -5.86
N LEU A 191 -0.07 -17.41 -6.67
CA LEU A 191 -1.36 -17.01 -7.26
C LEU A 191 -1.85 -18.04 -8.29
N ALA A 192 -0.97 -18.55 -9.13
CA ALA A 192 -1.28 -19.52 -10.16
C ALA A 192 -1.45 -20.96 -9.62
N GLY A 193 -0.88 -21.27 -8.46
CA GLY A 193 -0.89 -22.62 -7.87
C GLY A 193 0.02 -23.60 -8.63
N THR A 194 1.06 -23.12 -9.32
CA THR A 194 2.03 -23.94 -10.06
C THR A 194 3.40 -23.28 -10.05
N ASN A 195 4.47 -24.09 -10.04
CA ASN A 195 5.84 -23.62 -10.05
C ASN A 195 6.46 -23.57 -11.46
N HIS A 196 5.65 -23.73 -12.50
CA HIS A 196 6.11 -23.63 -13.89
C HIS A 196 5.77 -22.24 -14.44
N HIS A 197 6.80 -21.44 -14.72
CA HIS A 197 6.67 -20.02 -15.10
C HIS A 197 5.69 -19.79 -16.28
N GLU A 198 5.85 -20.51 -17.39
CA GLU A 198 4.98 -20.37 -18.58
C GLU A 198 3.53 -20.77 -18.28
N ASN A 199 3.33 -21.84 -17.48
CA ASN A 199 1.99 -22.26 -17.08
C ASN A 199 1.35 -21.23 -16.14
N ALA A 200 2.14 -20.67 -15.20
CA ALA A 200 1.66 -19.65 -14.29
C ALA A 200 1.18 -18.39 -15.01
N LEU A 201 1.97 -17.91 -15.97
CA LEU A 201 1.57 -16.77 -16.81
C LEU A 201 0.31 -17.08 -17.63
N SER A 202 0.22 -18.28 -18.27
CA SER A 202 -0.95 -18.64 -19.06
C SER A 202 -2.25 -18.78 -18.26
N LEU A 203 -2.16 -19.02 -16.93
CA LEU A 203 -3.33 -19.12 -16.06
C LEU A 203 -3.84 -17.75 -15.59
N LEU A 204 -3.00 -16.70 -15.66
CA LEU A 204 -3.34 -15.36 -15.21
C LEU A 204 -3.62 -14.37 -16.35
N MET A 205 -3.32 -14.74 -17.58
CA MET A 205 -3.59 -13.97 -18.81
C MET A 205 -4.90 -14.42 -19.44
#